data_58423e4f1945a331fb35ad6519983fc2
#
_entry.id   58423e4f1945a331fb35ad6519983fc2
#
_cell.length_a   1.000
_cell.length_b   1.000
_cell.length_c   1.000
_cell.angle_alpha   90.00
_cell.angle_beta   90.00
_cell.angle_gamma   90.00
#
_symmetry.space_group_name_H-M   'P 1'
#
loop_
_entity.id
_entity.type
_entity.pdbx_description
1 polymer ?
#
loop_
_entity_poly.entity_id
_entity_poly.type
_entity_poly.pdbx_seq_one_letter_code
_entity_poly.pdbx_strand_id
1 'polypeptide(L)'
;MKGRSKFYLIVLHLFALIGVGILGAWAFFELGFTNNRGGADQNNRYLSEKQEYAAQSDTTDSQEQILKDYRTLSVFRQFYPKNADLIFKAAQCSDRPTAVQEMIYAANMYMQDDDHAIAYRKMVGDVDNVLKSNKVKPFEGNVIPWMNDSAWPALKAAILKDSALIYEAARLTGVEPRLIVGCLVGEQVRLFNSKREMYKRYLGPMKVLSVQSQFSLGVNGIKDFTAMQVERNLTDTASLFYMGKPYEHILDFQTANHQAERISRLTNYRNHLYSYIYTGCILHQTMLQWRRSGYDIVNRPDILFTLFNLGFAASKPGPDPQCGGSHIKVHDEVYTFGVICNDFYYSGELAEQFPLKAKRFADE
;
A
#
# COMPACT_ATOMS: atom_id res chain seq x y z
N MET A 1 -28.47 -21.65 53.17
CA MET A 1 -27.18 -22.01 52.59
C MET A 1 -27.23 -22.52 51.13
N LYS A 2 -28.28 -23.21 50.67
CA LYS A 2 -28.40 -23.77 49.32
C LYS A 2 -28.43 -22.75 48.14
N GLY A 3 -28.84 -21.50 48.36
CA GLY A 3 -28.89 -20.47 47.28
C GLY A 3 -27.53 -19.88 46.91
N ARG A 4 -26.63 -19.70 47.91
CA ARG A 4 -25.27 -19.18 47.69
C ARG A 4 -24.41 -20.12 46.84
N SER A 5 -24.52 -21.43 47.04
CA SER A 5 -23.79 -22.45 46.28
C SER A 5 -24.20 -22.45 44.79
N LYS A 6 -25.50 -22.31 44.48
CA LYS A 6 -25.98 -22.23 43.09
C LYS A 6 -25.50 -20.96 42.38
N PHE A 7 -25.46 -19.82 43.07
CA PHE A 7 -24.95 -18.56 42.54
C PHE A 7 -23.47 -18.69 42.18
N TYR A 8 -22.63 -19.24 43.07
CA TYR A 8 -21.21 -19.48 42.79
C TYR A 8 -20.99 -20.39 41.61
N LEU A 9 -21.79 -21.43 41.47
CA LEU A 9 -21.72 -22.37 40.32
C LEU A 9 -22.06 -21.65 39.01
N ILE A 10 -23.08 -20.79 38.98
CA ILE A 10 -23.45 -20.04 37.79
C ILE A 10 -22.32 -19.08 37.40
N VAL A 11 -21.77 -18.33 38.37
CA VAL A 11 -20.65 -17.41 38.13
C VAL A 11 -19.42 -18.14 37.63
N LEU A 12 -19.09 -19.33 38.22
CA LEU A 12 -17.97 -20.16 37.80
C LEU A 12 -18.13 -20.63 36.36
N HIS A 13 -19.33 -21.12 35.97
CA HIS A 13 -19.60 -21.52 34.60
C HIS A 13 -19.55 -20.37 33.62
N LEU A 14 -19.99 -19.18 34.03
CA LEU A 14 -19.89 -17.98 33.19
C LEU A 14 -18.43 -17.61 32.91
N PHE A 15 -17.57 -17.62 33.96
CA PHE A 15 -16.14 -17.38 33.78
C PHE A 15 -15.45 -18.49 32.96
N ALA A 16 -15.84 -19.75 33.16
CA ALA A 16 -15.34 -20.87 32.36
C ALA A 16 -15.71 -20.73 30.89
N LEU A 17 -16.96 -20.35 30.56
CA LEU A 17 -17.40 -20.07 29.19
C LEU A 17 -16.64 -18.91 28.56
N ILE A 18 -16.43 -17.83 29.30
CA ILE A 18 -15.61 -16.68 28.84
C ILE A 18 -14.16 -17.15 28.60
N GLY A 19 -13.58 -17.92 29.49
CA GLY A 19 -12.23 -18.47 29.36
C GLY A 19 -12.08 -19.37 28.15
N VAL A 20 -13.03 -20.28 27.93
CA VAL A 20 -13.05 -21.13 26.72
C VAL A 20 -13.23 -20.29 25.46
N GLY A 21 -14.08 -19.27 25.49
CA GLY A 21 -14.25 -18.33 24.36
C GLY A 21 -12.96 -17.59 24.02
N ILE A 22 -12.23 -17.12 25.03
CA ILE A 22 -10.95 -16.43 24.85
C ILE A 22 -9.88 -17.37 24.31
N LEU A 23 -9.76 -18.59 24.88
CA LEU A 23 -8.83 -19.61 24.41
C LEU A 23 -9.14 -20.06 22.97
N GLY A 24 -10.43 -20.23 22.66
CA GLY A 24 -10.87 -20.54 21.29
C GLY A 24 -10.54 -19.43 20.30
N ALA A 25 -10.77 -18.18 20.66
CA ALA A 25 -10.40 -17.04 19.85
C ALA A 25 -8.88 -16.93 19.66
N TRP A 26 -8.12 -17.14 20.74
CA TRP A 26 -6.66 -17.16 20.67
C TRP A 26 -6.14 -18.27 19.76
N ALA A 27 -6.62 -19.51 19.93
CA ALA A 27 -6.25 -20.64 19.08
C ALA A 27 -6.63 -20.40 17.61
N PHE A 28 -7.80 -19.82 17.34
CA PHE A 28 -8.25 -19.47 15.99
C PHE A 28 -7.32 -18.46 15.31
N PHE A 29 -6.79 -17.50 16.07
CA PHE A 29 -5.82 -16.53 15.56
C PHE A 29 -4.43 -17.13 15.41
N GLU A 30 -3.96 -17.93 16.37
CA GLU A 30 -2.63 -18.55 16.36
C GLU A 30 -2.49 -19.56 15.21
N LEU A 31 -3.54 -20.33 14.96
CA LEU A 31 -3.61 -21.29 13.84
C LEU A 31 -3.76 -20.60 12.48
N GLY A 32 -3.83 -19.27 12.44
CA GLY A 32 -3.83 -18.51 11.20
C GLY A 32 -5.14 -18.53 10.40
N PHE A 33 -6.25 -18.99 10.99
CA PHE A 33 -7.57 -18.99 10.34
C PHE A 33 -8.06 -17.57 9.95
N THR A 34 -7.45 -16.54 10.52
CA THR A 34 -7.69 -15.13 10.17
C THR A 34 -6.68 -14.58 9.15
N ASN A 35 -5.65 -15.36 8.80
CA ASN A 35 -4.70 -14.94 7.78
C ASN A 35 -5.33 -15.16 6.41
N ASN A 36 -5.76 -14.09 5.75
CA ASN A 36 -6.02 -14.14 4.33
C ASN A 36 -4.70 -14.43 3.64
N ARG A 37 -4.52 -15.63 3.12
CA ARG A 37 -3.36 -15.95 2.29
C ARG A 37 -3.49 -15.08 1.04
N GLY A 38 -2.52 -14.17 0.84
CA GLY A 38 -2.43 -13.41 -0.38
C GLY A 38 -2.19 -14.36 -1.56
N GLY A 39 -2.86 -14.11 -2.66
CA GLY A 39 -2.63 -14.77 -3.94
C GLY A 39 -2.01 -13.80 -4.93
N ALA A 40 -1.39 -14.31 -6.00
CA ALA A 40 -1.06 -13.51 -7.16
C ALA A 40 -2.36 -13.05 -7.83
N ASP A 41 -2.42 -11.79 -8.21
CA ASP A 41 -3.53 -11.28 -9.03
C ASP A 41 -3.31 -11.74 -10.48
N GLN A 42 -3.92 -12.88 -10.83
CA GLN A 42 -3.78 -13.50 -12.15
C GLN A 42 -4.43 -12.68 -13.27
N ASN A 43 -5.33 -11.73 -12.92
CA ASN A 43 -6.02 -10.89 -13.89
C ASN A 43 -5.29 -9.56 -14.14
N ASN A 44 -4.14 -9.36 -13.55
CA ASN A 44 -3.42 -8.09 -13.67
C ASN A 44 -2.62 -8.01 -14.98
N ARG A 45 -3.34 -7.91 -16.10
CA ARG A 45 -2.77 -7.67 -17.45
C ARG A 45 -1.88 -6.42 -17.50
N TYR A 46 -2.16 -5.43 -16.66
CA TYR A 46 -1.40 -4.19 -16.53
C TYR A 46 0.09 -4.43 -16.29
N LEU A 47 0.42 -5.40 -15.48
CA LEU A 47 1.79 -5.65 -15.08
C LEU A 47 2.59 -6.38 -16.15
N SER A 48 1.96 -7.30 -16.90
CA SER A 48 2.59 -7.97 -18.03
C SER A 48 2.79 -7.01 -19.22
N GLU A 49 1.77 -6.22 -19.56
CA GLU A 49 1.85 -5.23 -20.63
C GLU A 49 2.82 -4.08 -20.29
N LYS A 50 2.93 -3.70 -19.00
CA LYS A 50 3.89 -2.68 -18.56
C LYS A 50 5.34 -3.12 -18.73
N GLN A 51 5.64 -4.41 -18.57
CA GLN A 51 6.98 -4.95 -18.85
C GLN A 51 7.34 -4.88 -20.33
N GLU A 52 6.39 -5.20 -21.22
CA GLU A 52 6.58 -5.06 -22.66
C GLU A 52 6.75 -3.60 -23.09
N TYR A 53 6.01 -2.69 -22.45
CA TYR A 53 6.05 -1.26 -22.76
C TYR A 53 7.35 -0.59 -22.28
N ALA A 54 7.82 -0.93 -21.08
CA ALA A 54 9.09 -0.43 -20.56
C ALA A 54 10.29 -0.89 -21.42
N ALA A 55 10.23 -2.08 -21.98
CA ALA A 55 11.25 -2.58 -22.89
C ALA A 55 11.24 -1.88 -24.28
N GLN A 56 10.10 -1.29 -24.68
CA GLN A 56 9.96 -0.59 -25.96
C GLN A 56 10.23 0.92 -25.88
N SER A 57 10.25 1.53 -24.70
CA SER A 57 10.29 2.99 -24.53
C SER A 57 11.69 3.62 -24.62
N ASP A 58 12.75 2.84 -24.77
CA ASP A 58 14.14 3.34 -24.77
C ASP A 58 14.57 4.08 -26.05
N THR A 59 13.69 4.24 -27.05
CA THR A 59 14.12 4.72 -28.39
C THR A 59 13.26 5.84 -29.01
N THR A 60 12.24 6.38 -28.32
CA THR A 60 11.40 7.44 -28.90
C THR A 60 11.83 8.81 -28.38
N ASP A 61 11.88 9.80 -29.27
CA ASP A 61 12.18 11.20 -28.94
C ASP A 61 11.25 11.66 -27.80
N SER A 62 11.84 11.98 -26.65
CA SER A 62 11.12 12.26 -25.40
C SER A 62 10.07 13.38 -25.53
N GLN A 63 10.28 14.34 -26.44
CA GLN A 63 9.36 15.46 -26.67
C GLN A 63 8.10 15.01 -27.44
N GLU A 64 8.26 14.18 -28.46
CA GLU A 64 7.12 13.66 -29.23
C GLU A 64 6.22 12.77 -28.36
N GLN A 65 6.82 11.94 -27.53
CA GLN A 65 6.06 11.08 -26.60
C GLN A 65 5.29 11.93 -25.57
N ILE A 66 5.92 12.93 -24.96
CA ILE A 66 5.26 13.86 -24.03
C ILE A 66 4.06 14.53 -24.70
N LEU A 67 4.23 15.03 -25.93
CA LEU A 67 3.12 15.65 -26.67
C LEU A 67 1.97 14.69 -26.93
N LYS A 68 2.29 13.43 -27.29
CA LYS A 68 1.30 12.37 -27.47
C LYS A 68 0.54 12.07 -26.18
N ASP A 69 1.23 11.99 -25.05
CA ASP A 69 0.64 11.75 -23.73
C ASP A 69 -0.35 12.85 -23.33
N TYR A 70 0.01 14.12 -23.53
CA TYR A 70 -0.88 15.26 -23.25
C TYR A 70 -2.07 15.33 -24.22
N ARG A 71 -1.91 14.94 -25.49
CA ARG A 71 -3.02 14.79 -26.42
C ARG A 71 -3.99 13.70 -25.96
N THR A 72 -3.45 12.56 -25.55
CA THR A 72 -4.23 11.45 -25.00
C THR A 72 -4.97 11.88 -23.75
N LEU A 73 -4.32 12.62 -22.85
CA LEU A 73 -4.95 13.16 -21.63
C LEU A 73 -6.08 14.14 -21.96
N SER A 74 -5.94 14.95 -23.02
CA SER A 74 -6.99 15.88 -23.45
C SER A 74 -8.23 15.14 -23.94
N VAL A 75 -8.07 14.01 -24.64
CA VAL A 75 -9.19 13.14 -25.03
C VAL A 75 -9.78 12.47 -23.80
N PHE A 76 -8.97 11.92 -22.93
CA PHE A 76 -9.36 11.27 -21.68
C PHE A 76 -10.22 12.18 -20.80
N ARG A 77 -9.89 13.47 -20.74
CA ARG A 77 -10.64 14.49 -19.97
C ARG A 77 -12.10 14.62 -20.38
N GLN A 78 -12.44 14.34 -21.63
CA GLN A 78 -13.83 14.41 -22.10
C GLN A 78 -14.71 13.33 -21.47
N PHE A 79 -14.12 12.20 -21.11
CA PHE A 79 -14.81 11.07 -20.52
C PHE A 79 -14.68 11.00 -19.00
N TYR A 80 -13.50 11.32 -18.48
CA TYR A 80 -13.10 11.15 -17.08
C TYR A 80 -12.44 12.45 -16.56
N PRO A 81 -13.17 13.57 -16.48
CA PRO A 81 -12.60 14.86 -16.15
C PRO A 81 -11.90 14.89 -14.79
N LYS A 82 -12.46 14.22 -13.78
CA LYS A 82 -11.88 14.15 -12.45
C LYS A 82 -10.49 13.47 -12.46
N ASN A 83 -10.37 12.33 -13.12
CA ASN A 83 -9.09 11.63 -13.23
C ASN A 83 -8.09 12.40 -14.09
N ALA A 84 -8.54 13.00 -15.18
CA ALA A 84 -7.68 13.83 -16.02
C ALA A 84 -7.12 15.03 -15.25
N ASP A 85 -7.91 15.71 -14.43
CA ASP A 85 -7.45 16.81 -13.59
C ASP A 85 -6.45 16.34 -12.52
N LEU A 86 -6.65 15.16 -11.92
CA LEU A 86 -5.69 14.54 -10.99
C LEU A 86 -4.36 14.22 -11.69
N ILE A 87 -4.41 13.61 -12.87
CA ILE A 87 -3.22 13.26 -13.66
C ILE A 87 -2.48 14.52 -14.08
N PHE A 88 -3.19 15.54 -14.56
CA PHE A 88 -2.58 16.81 -14.97
C PHE A 88 -1.85 17.51 -13.81
N LYS A 89 -2.48 17.60 -12.64
CA LYS A 89 -1.85 18.17 -11.43
C LYS A 89 -0.65 17.34 -10.99
N ALA A 90 -0.75 16.03 -11.01
CA ALA A 90 0.35 15.14 -10.67
C ALA A 90 1.53 15.31 -11.61
N ALA A 91 1.29 15.49 -12.91
CA ALA A 91 2.34 15.73 -13.91
C ALA A 91 3.08 17.05 -13.66
N GLN A 92 2.38 18.09 -13.20
CA GLN A 92 3.02 19.39 -12.88
C GLN A 92 3.95 19.31 -11.66
N CYS A 93 3.70 18.40 -10.73
CA CYS A 93 4.47 18.22 -9.50
C CYS A 93 5.54 17.12 -9.61
N SER A 94 5.48 16.28 -10.65
CA SER A 94 6.38 15.15 -10.87
C SER A 94 7.63 15.60 -11.64
N ASP A 95 8.78 15.06 -11.23
CA ASP A 95 10.03 15.14 -12.01
C ASP A 95 10.21 13.92 -12.93
N ARG A 96 9.18 13.05 -13.04
CA ARG A 96 9.20 11.80 -13.81
C ARG A 96 8.59 12.02 -15.19
N PRO A 97 9.35 11.87 -16.28
CA PRO A 97 8.86 12.12 -17.64
C PRO A 97 7.69 11.23 -18.06
N THR A 98 7.65 10.00 -17.58
CA THR A 98 6.61 8.99 -17.90
C THR A 98 5.37 9.06 -17.03
N ALA A 99 5.29 10.02 -16.08
CA ALA A 99 4.22 10.05 -15.08
C ALA A 99 2.81 10.11 -15.70
N VAL A 100 2.59 10.94 -16.73
CA VAL A 100 1.28 11.06 -17.41
C VAL A 100 0.87 9.73 -18.02
N GLN A 101 1.77 9.12 -18.77
CA GLN A 101 1.56 7.84 -19.45
C GLN A 101 1.23 6.72 -18.44
N GLU A 102 2.02 6.61 -17.39
CA GLU A 102 1.82 5.59 -16.36
C GLU A 102 0.48 5.74 -15.64
N MET A 103 0.05 6.98 -15.35
CA MET A 103 -1.23 7.25 -14.72
C MET A 103 -2.43 7.01 -15.64
N ILE A 104 -2.35 7.42 -16.92
CA ILE A 104 -3.38 7.10 -17.91
C ILE A 104 -3.50 5.58 -18.06
N TYR A 105 -2.38 4.89 -18.10
CA TYR A 105 -2.35 3.45 -18.23
C TYR A 105 -3.00 2.75 -17.02
N ALA A 106 -2.72 3.21 -15.79
CA ALA A 106 -3.37 2.70 -14.58
C ALA A 106 -4.90 2.92 -14.61
N ALA A 107 -5.34 4.08 -15.09
CA ALA A 107 -6.77 4.37 -15.23
C ALA A 107 -7.43 3.45 -16.28
N ASN A 108 -6.75 3.15 -17.38
CA ASN A 108 -7.28 2.30 -18.46
C ASN A 108 -7.62 0.88 -18.01
N MET A 109 -7.03 0.38 -16.93
CA MET A 109 -7.34 -0.94 -16.38
C MET A 109 -8.80 -1.09 -15.96
N TYR A 110 -9.37 0.00 -15.44
CA TYR A 110 -10.76 0.04 -14.97
C TYR A 110 -11.77 0.39 -16.05
N MET A 111 -11.30 0.62 -17.30
CA MET A 111 -12.14 1.01 -18.42
C MET A 111 -12.44 -0.15 -19.39
N GLN A 112 -12.13 -1.40 -19.04
CA GLN A 112 -12.17 -2.50 -20.02
C GLN A 112 -13.58 -2.87 -20.50
N ASP A 113 -14.61 -2.70 -19.67
CA ASP A 113 -15.97 -3.18 -19.90
C ASP A 113 -17.04 -2.06 -19.87
N ASP A 114 -16.63 -0.78 -19.85
CA ASP A 114 -17.51 0.37 -19.81
C ASP A 114 -17.73 0.94 -21.23
N ASP A 115 -18.95 1.36 -21.56
CA ASP A 115 -19.28 2.04 -22.82
C ASP A 115 -18.42 3.28 -23.05
N HIS A 116 -18.03 3.99 -21.98
CA HIS A 116 -17.11 5.11 -22.03
C HIS A 116 -15.71 4.67 -22.47
N ALA A 117 -15.23 3.52 -21.98
CA ALA A 117 -13.94 2.97 -22.37
C ALA A 117 -13.89 2.62 -23.85
N ILE A 118 -14.97 2.05 -24.37
CA ILE A 118 -15.09 1.71 -25.81
C ILE A 118 -15.06 2.98 -26.64
N ALA A 119 -15.83 4.00 -26.25
CA ALA A 119 -15.84 5.29 -26.91
C ALA A 119 -14.49 5.98 -26.88
N TYR A 120 -13.83 6.00 -25.72
CA TYR A 120 -12.48 6.55 -25.52
C TYR A 120 -11.44 5.87 -26.44
N ARG A 121 -11.40 4.54 -26.49
CA ARG A 121 -10.47 3.79 -27.36
C ARG A 121 -10.66 4.07 -28.84
N LYS A 122 -11.91 4.22 -29.29
CA LYS A 122 -12.19 4.61 -30.66
C LYS A 122 -11.70 6.02 -30.97
N MET A 123 -11.72 6.90 -29.98
CA MET A 123 -11.36 8.30 -30.14
C MET A 123 -9.85 8.55 -30.03
N VAL A 124 -9.12 7.79 -29.24
CA VAL A 124 -7.65 7.91 -29.15
C VAL A 124 -6.96 7.65 -30.49
N GLY A 125 -7.60 6.84 -31.37
CA GLY A 125 -7.15 6.61 -32.74
C GLY A 125 -7.36 7.79 -33.70
N ASP A 126 -8.23 8.76 -33.36
CA ASP A 126 -8.61 9.90 -34.24
C ASP A 126 -8.80 11.19 -33.44
N VAL A 127 -7.71 11.64 -32.83
CA VAL A 127 -7.69 12.77 -31.88
C VAL A 127 -8.19 14.08 -32.50
N ASP A 128 -7.92 14.31 -33.79
CA ASP A 128 -8.27 15.57 -34.46
C ASP A 128 -9.80 15.69 -34.75
N ASN A 129 -10.49 14.57 -34.95
CA ASN A 129 -11.93 14.54 -35.14
C ASN A 129 -12.71 14.56 -33.83
N VAL A 130 -12.15 14.06 -32.75
CA VAL A 130 -12.76 13.97 -31.41
C VAL A 130 -12.96 15.33 -30.76
N LEU A 131 -12.04 16.25 -30.94
CA LEU A 131 -12.17 17.61 -30.41
C LEU A 131 -13.35 18.38 -31.00
N LYS A 132 -13.99 17.84 -32.07
CA LYS A 132 -15.10 18.45 -32.80
C LYS A 132 -16.49 17.84 -32.49
N SER A 133 -16.58 16.69 -31.84
CA SER A 133 -17.84 15.98 -31.61
C SER A 133 -18.15 15.71 -30.15
N ASN A 134 -18.70 16.69 -29.45
CA ASN A 134 -19.06 16.61 -28.04
C ASN A 134 -20.48 16.05 -27.81
N LYS A 135 -20.62 14.75 -27.58
CA LYS A 135 -21.89 14.17 -27.09
C LYS A 135 -21.75 13.08 -26.03
N VAL A 136 -20.61 12.94 -25.40
CA VAL A 136 -20.44 11.94 -24.34
C VAL A 136 -20.71 12.59 -22.99
N LYS A 137 -21.60 11.98 -22.18
CA LYS A 137 -21.80 12.42 -20.80
C LYS A 137 -20.58 12.00 -19.99
N PRO A 138 -19.85 12.95 -19.37
CA PRO A 138 -18.69 12.62 -18.58
C PRO A 138 -19.02 11.74 -17.37
N PHE A 139 -18.13 10.86 -16.98
CA PHE A 139 -18.19 10.12 -15.72
C PHE A 139 -17.73 11.04 -14.57
N GLU A 140 -18.60 11.28 -13.60
CA GLU A 140 -18.32 12.23 -12.50
C GLU A 140 -17.47 11.65 -11.37
N GLY A 141 -17.34 10.32 -11.28
CA GLY A 141 -16.57 9.61 -10.27
C GLY A 141 -15.09 9.53 -10.56
N ASN A 142 -14.37 8.83 -9.68
CA ASN A 142 -13.02 8.33 -9.96
C ASN A 142 -13.14 7.01 -10.71
N VAL A 143 -12.39 6.82 -11.79
CA VAL A 143 -12.38 5.60 -12.59
C VAL A 143 -11.94 4.38 -11.76
N ILE A 144 -11.13 4.58 -10.73
CA ILE A 144 -10.74 3.56 -9.76
C ILE A 144 -11.87 3.41 -8.73
N PRO A 145 -12.63 2.28 -8.73
CA PRO A 145 -13.92 2.20 -8.03
C PRO A 145 -13.82 2.42 -6.52
N TRP A 146 -12.81 1.84 -5.86
CA TRP A 146 -12.66 1.93 -4.41
C TRP A 146 -12.35 3.36 -3.91
N MET A 147 -11.85 4.26 -4.78
CA MET A 147 -11.62 5.68 -4.45
C MET A 147 -12.90 6.51 -4.42
N ASN A 148 -14.03 5.93 -4.80
CA ASN A 148 -15.34 6.55 -4.63
C ASN A 148 -15.97 6.25 -3.26
N ASP A 149 -15.31 5.47 -2.41
CA ASP A 149 -15.77 5.19 -1.05
C ASP A 149 -15.84 6.48 -0.22
N SER A 150 -16.90 6.61 0.58
CA SER A 150 -17.16 7.78 1.42
C SER A 150 -16.08 8.01 2.49
N ALA A 151 -15.31 7.00 2.87
CA ALA A 151 -14.19 7.10 3.82
C ALA A 151 -12.92 7.67 3.18
N TRP A 152 -12.79 7.64 1.85
CA TRP A 152 -11.59 8.08 1.15
C TRP A 152 -11.19 9.54 1.43
N PRO A 153 -12.10 10.53 1.42
CA PRO A 153 -11.76 11.92 1.77
C PRO A 153 -11.20 12.06 3.19
N ALA A 154 -11.76 11.34 4.15
CA ALA A 154 -11.31 11.37 5.54
C ALA A 154 -9.91 10.75 5.69
N LEU A 155 -9.62 9.66 4.97
CA LEU A 155 -8.29 9.05 4.93
C LEU A 155 -7.27 10.00 4.33
N LYS A 156 -7.58 10.67 3.21
CA LYS A 156 -6.70 11.68 2.62
C LYS A 156 -6.36 12.81 3.60
N ALA A 157 -7.37 13.32 4.30
CA ALA A 157 -7.16 14.37 5.30
C ALA A 157 -6.26 13.91 6.45
N ALA A 158 -6.38 12.65 6.87
CA ALA A 158 -5.51 12.06 7.90
C ALA A 158 -4.05 11.93 7.41
N ILE A 159 -3.85 11.46 6.19
CA ILE A 159 -2.51 11.35 5.57
C ILE A 159 -1.83 12.72 5.47
N LEU A 160 -2.57 13.75 5.05
CA LEU A 160 -2.03 15.11 4.94
C LEU A 160 -1.57 15.69 6.27
N LYS A 161 -2.21 15.35 7.39
CA LYS A 161 -1.77 15.77 8.73
C LYS A 161 -0.39 15.20 9.09
N ASP A 162 -0.08 14.02 8.61
CA ASP A 162 1.18 13.33 8.91
C ASP A 162 2.27 13.60 7.85
N SER A 163 2.03 14.50 6.89
CA SER A 163 2.95 14.74 5.77
C SER A 163 4.38 15.01 6.23
N ALA A 164 4.57 15.85 7.26
CA ALA A 164 5.91 16.16 7.79
C ALA A 164 6.62 14.90 8.34
N LEU A 165 5.90 14.03 9.05
CA LEU A 165 6.44 12.77 9.60
C LEU A 165 6.78 11.79 8.48
N ILE A 166 5.96 11.73 7.43
CA ILE A 166 6.20 10.88 6.26
C ILE A 166 7.44 11.34 5.51
N TYR A 167 7.61 12.64 5.29
CA TYR A 167 8.81 13.20 4.65
C TYR A 167 10.07 12.97 5.50
N GLU A 168 9.98 13.10 6.82
CA GLU A 168 11.10 12.82 7.71
C GLU A 168 11.49 11.33 7.65
N ALA A 169 10.52 10.41 7.67
CA ALA A 169 10.79 8.99 7.50
C ALA A 169 11.39 8.68 6.13
N ALA A 170 10.90 9.31 5.06
CA ALA A 170 11.44 9.18 3.71
C ALA A 170 12.90 9.63 3.64
N ARG A 171 13.21 10.79 4.24
CA ARG A 171 14.58 11.32 4.33
C ARG A 171 15.52 10.36 5.10
N LEU A 172 15.06 9.82 6.23
CA LEU A 172 15.84 8.90 7.07
C LEU A 172 16.08 7.55 6.41
N THR A 173 15.16 7.08 5.59
CA THR A 173 15.22 5.74 4.98
C THR A 173 15.64 5.75 3.51
N GLY A 174 15.76 6.93 2.88
CA GLY A 174 16.09 7.07 1.47
C GLY A 174 15.01 6.60 0.50
N VAL A 175 13.75 6.45 0.95
CA VAL A 175 12.64 5.95 0.16
C VAL A 175 11.72 7.09 -0.26
N GLU A 176 11.17 7.02 -1.47
CA GLU A 176 10.17 7.98 -1.95
C GLU A 176 8.98 8.08 -0.98
N PRO A 177 8.57 9.30 -0.54
CA PRO A 177 7.45 9.48 0.39
C PRO A 177 6.15 8.82 -0.09
N ARG A 178 5.89 8.87 -1.40
CA ARG A 178 4.70 8.29 -2.01
C ARG A 178 4.59 6.77 -1.85
N LEU A 179 5.71 6.05 -1.80
CA LEU A 179 5.73 4.61 -1.49
C LEU A 179 5.30 4.34 -0.04
N ILE A 180 5.77 5.16 0.92
CA ILE A 180 5.34 5.05 2.33
C ILE A 180 3.84 5.30 2.45
N VAL A 181 3.32 6.32 1.75
CA VAL A 181 1.88 6.62 1.72
C VAL A 181 1.10 5.48 1.07
N GLY A 182 1.61 4.86 0.01
CA GLY A 182 0.97 3.70 -0.63
C GLY A 182 0.74 2.54 0.36
N CYS A 183 1.77 2.20 1.15
CA CYS A 183 1.64 1.20 2.21
C CYS A 183 0.59 1.60 3.27
N LEU A 184 0.57 2.88 3.69
CA LEU A 184 -0.41 3.41 4.62
C LEU A 184 -1.84 3.30 4.06
N VAL A 185 -2.05 3.68 2.80
CA VAL A 185 -3.35 3.56 2.13
C VAL A 185 -3.82 2.11 2.11
N GLY A 186 -2.98 1.17 1.66
CA GLY A 186 -3.33 -0.25 1.62
C GLY A 186 -3.71 -0.80 2.98
N GLU A 187 -2.95 -0.47 4.03
CA GLU A 187 -3.26 -0.90 5.40
C GLU A 187 -4.57 -0.30 5.92
N GLN A 188 -4.81 0.99 5.68
CA GLN A 188 -6.01 1.64 6.16
C GLN A 188 -7.26 1.15 5.41
N VAL A 189 -7.21 1.01 4.07
CA VAL A 189 -8.32 0.43 3.29
C VAL A 189 -8.62 -1.00 3.75
N ARG A 190 -7.58 -1.81 4.01
CA ARG A 190 -7.73 -3.14 4.58
C ARG A 190 -8.41 -3.14 5.95
N LEU A 191 -8.03 -2.20 6.81
CA LEU A 191 -8.58 -2.07 8.15
C LEU A 191 -10.05 -1.66 8.15
N PHE A 192 -10.43 -0.66 7.36
CA PHE A 192 -11.81 -0.19 7.23
C PHE A 192 -12.76 -1.28 6.74
N ASN A 193 -12.29 -2.16 5.86
CA ASN A 193 -13.09 -3.19 5.21
C ASN A 193 -12.97 -4.59 5.87
N SER A 194 -12.19 -4.72 6.95
CA SER A 194 -11.92 -6.00 7.60
C SER A 194 -12.89 -6.29 8.74
N LYS A 195 -13.57 -7.46 8.70
CA LYS A 195 -14.33 -7.99 9.84
C LYS A 195 -13.47 -8.14 11.11
N ARG A 196 -12.14 -8.27 10.94
CA ARG A 196 -11.15 -8.36 12.03
C ARG A 196 -11.10 -7.09 12.88
N GLU A 197 -11.38 -5.90 12.31
CA GLU A 197 -11.42 -4.65 13.06
C GLU A 197 -12.61 -4.59 14.03
N MET A 198 -13.72 -5.22 13.68
CA MET A 198 -14.83 -5.37 14.60
C MET A 198 -14.39 -6.13 15.87
N TYR A 199 -13.59 -7.18 15.72
CA TYR A 199 -13.02 -7.92 16.85
C TYR A 199 -11.99 -7.11 17.62
N LYS A 200 -11.10 -6.34 16.99
CA LYS A 200 -10.13 -5.47 17.66
C LYS A 200 -10.82 -4.38 18.48
N ARG A 201 -11.91 -3.81 17.98
CA ARG A 201 -12.70 -2.79 18.70
C ARG A 201 -13.28 -3.34 20.01
N TYR A 202 -13.74 -4.58 20.01
CA TYR A 202 -14.30 -5.24 21.21
C TYR A 202 -13.25 -5.84 22.14
N LEU A 203 -12.10 -6.27 21.60
CA LEU A 203 -11.00 -6.89 22.35
C LEU A 203 -9.85 -5.92 22.66
N GLY A 204 -9.94 -4.67 22.22
CA GLY A 204 -8.90 -3.64 22.35
C GLY A 204 -8.31 -3.39 23.75
N PRO A 205 -9.05 -3.64 24.87
CA PRO A 205 -8.49 -3.54 26.21
C PRO A 205 -7.44 -4.60 26.55
N MET A 206 -7.36 -5.68 25.76
CA MET A 206 -6.45 -6.81 26.02
C MET A 206 -5.11 -6.64 25.29
N LYS A 207 -4.34 -5.61 25.66
CA LYS A 207 -2.99 -5.34 25.13
C LYS A 207 -2.03 -6.54 25.19
N VAL A 208 -2.22 -7.44 26.16
CA VAL A 208 -1.38 -8.64 26.36
C VAL A 208 -1.54 -9.63 25.21
N LEU A 209 -2.74 -9.77 24.66
CA LEU A 209 -3.00 -10.67 23.51
C LEU A 209 -2.41 -10.13 22.18
N SER A 210 -2.26 -8.81 22.03
CA SER A 210 -1.71 -8.22 20.81
C SER A 210 -0.23 -8.51 20.61
N VAL A 211 0.54 -8.68 21.67
CA VAL A 211 1.99 -8.98 21.62
C VAL A 211 2.25 -10.44 21.27
N GLN A 212 1.42 -11.37 21.78
CA GLN A 212 1.62 -12.80 21.56
C GLN A 212 0.96 -13.34 20.29
N SER A 213 0.00 -12.62 19.70
CA SER A 213 -0.86 -13.13 18.64
C SER A 213 -0.52 -12.66 17.22
N GLN A 214 0.67 -12.16 16.95
CA GLN A 214 1.10 -11.64 15.62
C GLN A 214 0.15 -10.58 15.02
N PHE A 215 -0.54 -9.80 15.85
CA PHE A 215 -1.34 -8.68 15.38
C PHE A 215 -0.43 -7.58 14.83
N SER A 216 -0.89 -6.97 13.74
CA SER A 216 -0.25 -5.80 13.17
C SER A 216 -0.36 -4.60 14.13
N LEU A 217 0.71 -3.85 14.28
CA LEU A 217 0.82 -2.69 15.17
C LEU A 217 0.86 -1.39 14.36
N GLY A 218 0.27 -0.36 14.94
CA GLY A 218 0.32 1.00 14.39
C GLY A 218 -0.46 1.19 13.09
N VAL A 219 -0.29 2.37 12.49
CA VAL A 219 -1.03 2.82 11.30
C VAL A 219 -0.69 2.04 10.03
N ASN A 220 0.53 1.49 9.93
CA ASN A 220 0.99 0.70 8.79
C ASN A 220 0.97 -0.81 9.07
N GLY A 221 0.32 -1.25 10.12
CA GLY A 221 0.05 -2.66 10.38
C GLY A 221 1.29 -3.56 10.52
N ILE A 222 2.41 -3.06 11.03
CA ILE A 222 3.68 -3.78 11.12
C ILE A 222 3.62 -4.77 12.30
N LYS A 223 4.01 -6.02 12.05
CA LYS A 223 4.11 -7.05 13.09
C LYS A 223 5.39 -6.87 13.90
N ASP A 224 5.36 -7.17 15.21
CA ASP A 224 6.53 -7.08 16.09
C ASP A 224 7.71 -7.90 15.53
N PHE A 225 7.45 -9.12 15.08
CA PHE A 225 8.47 -9.97 14.45
C PHE A 225 9.09 -9.32 13.19
N THR A 226 8.29 -8.67 12.35
CA THR A 226 8.79 -7.96 11.16
C THR A 226 9.67 -6.78 11.56
N ALA A 227 9.27 -6.02 12.59
CA ALA A 227 10.07 -4.92 13.12
C ALA A 227 11.42 -5.41 13.66
N MET A 228 11.45 -6.53 14.40
CA MET A 228 12.69 -7.16 14.85
C MET A 228 13.60 -7.58 13.69
N GLN A 229 13.02 -8.06 12.58
CA GLN A 229 13.81 -8.40 11.38
C GLN A 229 14.40 -7.14 10.74
N VAL A 230 13.63 -6.04 10.65
CA VAL A 230 14.14 -4.74 10.19
C VAL A 230 15.36 -4.31 11.01
N GLU A 231 15.25 -4.31 12.33
CA GLU A 231 16.32 -3.90 13.25
C GLU A 231 17.58 -4.76 13.07
N ARG A 232 17.43 -6.07 12.96
CA ARG A 232 18.54 -7.00 12.68
C ARG A 232 19.20 -6.68 11.34
N ASN A 233 18.41 -6.48 10.29
CA ASN A 233 18.93 -6.21 8.96
C ASN A 233 19.68 -4.88 8.86
N LEU A 234 19.40 -3.90 9.74
CA LEU A 234 20.13 -2.63 9.79
C LEU A 234 21.59 -2.80 10.26
N THR A 235 21.87 -3.80 11.09
CA THR A 235 23.19 -4.02 11.71
C THR A 235 23.94 -5.24 11.17
N ASP A 236 23.25 -6.15 10.48
CA ASP A 236 23.85 -7.36 9.88
C ASP A 236 24.43 -7.05 8.50
N THR A 237 25.72 -6.70 8.47
CA THR A 237 26.44 -6.36 7.24
C THR A 237 26.55 -7.50 6.22
N ALA A 238 26.29 -8.75 6.62
CA ALA A 238 26.25 -9.91 5.73
C ALA A 238 24.88 -10.15 5.11
N SER A 239 23.84 -9.47 5.60
CA SER A 239 22.48 -9.60 5.11
C SER A 239 22.32 -9.00 3.71
N LEU A 240 21.59 -9.67 2.82
CA LEU A 240 21.17 -9.08 1.55
C LEU A 240 20.26 -7.86 1.74
N PHE A 241 19.69 -7.71 2.91
CA PHE A 241 18.79 -6.61 3.31
C PHE A 241 19.55 -5.44 3.96
N TYR A 242 20.86 -5.52 4.18
CA TYR A 242 21.63 -4.46 4.84
C TYR A 242 21.60 -3.16 4.06
N MET A 243 21.17 -2.08 4.71
CA MET A 243 20.98 -0.77 4.08
C MET A 243 22.25 0.07 3.96
N GLY A 244 23.35 -0.36 4.57
CA GLY A 244 24.60 0.40 4.59
C GLY A 244 24.81 1.17 5.89
N LYS A 245 26.06 1.57 6.13
CA LYS A 245 26.50 2.22 7.38
C LYS A 245 25.70 3.47 7.79
N PRO A 246 25.25 4.35 6.87
CA PRO A 246 24.46 5.53 7.26
C PRO A 246 23.12 5.22 7.94
N TYR A 247 22.62 3.99 7.78
CA TYR A 247 21.31 3.58 8.28
C TYR A 247 21.34 2.74 9.53
N GLU A 248 22.52 2.29 10.01
CA GLU A 248 22.67 1.36 11.14
C GLU A 248 21.97 1.85 12.41
N HIS A 249 21.92 3.17 12.64
CA HIS A 249 21.49 3.78 13.89
C HIS A 249 20.11 4.45 13.84
N ILE A 250 19.35 4.34 12.73
CA ILE A 250 18.06 5.04 12.59
C ILE A 250 16.97 4.51 13.51
N LEU A 251 17.11 3.31 14.04
CA LEU A 251 16.18 2.66 14.96
C LEU A 251 16.76 2.34 16.35
N ASP A 252 17.92 2.90 16.71
CA ASP A 252 18.55 2.66 18.01
C ASP A 252 17.58 2.87 19.16
N PHE A 253 17.61 1.94 20.12
CA PHE A 253 16.77 1.99 21.30
C PHE A 253 17.36 2.92 22.37
N GLN A 254 16.48 3.60 23.10
CA GLN A 254 16.84 4.45 24.22
C GLN A 254 16.79 3.70 25.55
N THR A 255 16.14 2.54 25.59
CA THR A 255 15.95 1.74 26.82
C THR A 255 16.50 0.33 26.63
N ALA A 256 16.82 -0.34 27.75
CA ALA A 256 17.23 -1.75 27.73
C ALA A 256 16.09 -2.72 27.37
N ASN A 257 14.84 -2.30 27.51
CA ASN A 257 13.68 -3.11 27.12
C ASN A 257 13.25 -2.79 25.70
N HIS A 258 14.01 -3.33 24.75
CA HIS A 258 13.81 -3.11 23.31
C HIS A 258 12.38 -3.50 22.84
N GLN A 259 11.81 -4.58 23.39
CA GLN A 259 10.46 -5.01 23.00
C GLN A 259 9.40 -3.99 23.45
N ALA A 260 9.44 -3.55 24.68
CA ALA A 260 8.47 -2.58 25.18
C ALA A 260 8.59 -1.25 24.43
N GLU A 261 9.82 -0.81 24.14
CA GLU A 261 10.07 0.42 23.41
C GLU A 261 9.59 0.30 21.95
N ARG A 262 9.88 -0.80 21.25
CA ARG A 262 9.39 -1.07 19.89
C ARG A 262 7.87 -1.01 19.81
N ILE A 263 7.19 -1.69 20.73
CA ILE A 263 5.72 -1.68 20.79
C ILE A 263 5.22 -0.26 21.03
N SER A 264 5.83 0.48 21.98
CA SER A 264 5.47 1.88 22.27
C SER A 264 5.65 2.78 21.05
N ARG A 265 6.76 2.64 20.30
CA ARG A 265 7.04 3.37 19.06
C ARG A 265 6.00 3.07 17.98
N LEU A 266 5.67 1.79 17.75
CA LEU A 266 4.72 1.38 16.71
C LEU A 266 3.27 1.68 17.04
N THR A 267 2.89 1.70 18.31
CA THR A 267 1.50 1.97 18.77
C THR A 267 1.24 3.41 19.19
N ASN A 268 2.19 4.30 18.99
CA ASN A 268 2.04 5.71 19.35
C ASN A 268 1.05 6.40 18.41
N TYR A 269 -0.18 6.60 18.91
CA TYR A 269 -1.27 7.26 18.15
C TYR A 269 -1.13 8.78 18.02
N ARG A 270 -0.18 9.40 18.74
CA ARG A 270 0.09 10.85 18.67
C ARG A 270 1.24 11.18 17.73
N ASN A 271 2.13 10.24 17.49
CA ASN A 271 3.29 10.42 16.62
C ASN A 271 3.59 9.11 15.89
N HIS A 272 3.27 9.06 14.60
CA HIS A 272 3.42 7.86 13.77
C HIS A 272 4.80 7.75 13.11
N LEU A 273 5.78 8.62 13.44
CA LEU A 273 7.07 8.68 12.78
C LEU A 273 7.74 7.31 12.68
N TYR A 274 7.80 6.57 13.79
CA TYR A 274 8.45 5.26 13.77
C TYR A 274 7.72 4.24 12.89
N SER A 275 6.39 4.26 12.84
CA SER A 275 5.64 3.41 11.90
C SER A 275 6.06 3.69 10.45
N TYR A 276 6.28 4.94 10.09
CA TYR A 276 6.74 5.33 8.76
C TYR A 276 8.21 4.99 8.53
N ILE A 277 9.09 5.14 9.53
CA ILE A 277 10.51 4.73 9.43
C ILE A 277 10.61 3.22 9.19
N TYR A 278 9.91 2.40 9.99
CA TYR A 278 9.89 0.95 9.77
C TYR A 278 9.36 0.59 8.38
N THR A 279 8.31 1.28 7.89
CA THR A 279 7.78 1.07 6.53
C THR A 279 8.84 1.38 5.48
N GLY A 280 9.51 2.53 5.59
CA GLY A 280 10.60 2.89 4.69
C GLY A 280 11.76 1.89 4.72
N CYS A 281 12.15 1.42 5.92
CA CYS A 281 13.17 0.37 6.05
C CYS A 281 12.77 -0.92 5.35
N ILE A 282 11.52 -1.40 5.53
CA ILE A 282 11.03 -2.62 4.87
C ILE A 282 11.14 -2.48 3.35
N LEU A 283 10.69 -1.35 2.81
CA LEU A 283 10.75 -1.08 1.37
C LEU A 283 12.20 -1.03 0.87
N HIS A 284 13.07 -0.27 1.53
CA HIS A 284 14.48 -0.15 1.15
C HIS A 284 15.22 -1.50 1.24
N GLN A 285 15.08 -2.20 2.34
CA GLN A 285 15.68 -3.52 2.56
C GLN A 285 15.24 -4.52 1.49
N THR A 286 13.95 -4.52 1.13
CA THR A 286 13.42 -5.39 0.08
C THR A 286 13.99 -5.02 -1.29
N MET A 287 14.07 -3.74 -1.65
CA MET A 287 14.69 -3.29 -2.90
C MET A 287 16.15 -3.75 -2.99
N LEU A 288 16.93 -3.60 -1.90
CA LEU A 288 18.34 -4.04 -1.87
C LEU A 288 18.50 -5.55 -2.03
N GLN A 289 17.67 -6.34 -1.30
CA GLN A 289 17.69 -7.79 -1.45
C GLN A 289 17.50 -8.21 -2.91
N TRP A 290 16.49 -7.64 -3.57
CA TRP A 290 16.19 -7.99 -4.95
C TRP A 290 17.30 -7.55 -5.90
N ARG A 291 17.78 -6.30 -5.78
CA ARG A 291 18.88 -5.78 -6.61
C ARG A 291 20.16 -6.62 -6.45
N ARG A 292 20.54 -6.95 -5.21
CA ARG A 292 21.72 -7.79 -4.94
C ARG A 292 21.58 -9.23 -5.44
N SER A 293 20.36 -9.68 -5.64
CA SER A 293 20.05 -10.98 -6.24
C SER A 293 19.93 -10.95 -7.78
N GLY A 294 20.20 -9.80 -8.41
CA GLY A 294 20.18 -9.64 -9.85
C GLY A 294 18.81 -9.27 -10.45
N TYR A 295 17.81 -8.95 -9.61
CA TYR A 295 16.46 -8.58 -10.03
C TYR A 295 16.09 -7.22 -9.46
N ASP A 296 16.04 -6.17 -10.28
CA ASP A 296 15.68 -4.83 -9.80
C ASP A 296 14.16 -4.63 -9.88
N ILE A 297 13.55 -4.33 -8.73
CA ILE A 297 12.12 -4.04 -8.59
C ILE A 297 11.83 -2.60 -8.18
N VAL A 298 12.81 -1.71 -8.26
CA VAL A 298 12.65 -0.30 -7.87
C VAL A 298 11.55 0.39 -8.68
N ASN A 299 11.36 -0.01 -9.92
CA ASN A 299 10.31 0.47 -10.82
C ASN A 299 9.01 -0.36 -10.78
N ARG A 300 8.87 -1.25 -9.79
CA ARG A 300 7.72 -2.14 -9.60
C ARG A 300 7.05 -1.87 -8.24
N PRO A 301 6.36 -0.71 -8.08
CA PRO A 301 5.67 -0.38 -6.82
C PRO A 301 4.65 -1.45 -6.42
N ASP A 302 3.98 -2.06 -7.37
CA ASP A 302 3.07 -3.20 -7.19
C ASP A 302 3.73 -4.37 -6.45
N ILE A 303 4.97 -4.72 -6.82
CA ILE A 303 5.73 -5.78 -6.18
C ILE A 303 6.23 -5.34 -4.80
N LEU A 304 6.73 -4.11 -4.68
CA LEU A 304 7.17 -3.56 -3.38
C LEU A 304 6.03 -3.57 -2.36
N PHE A 305 4.82 -3.15 -2.74
CA PHE A 305 3.65 -3.19 -1.87
C PHE A 305 3.22 -4.62 -1.53
N THR A 306 3.27 -5.52 -2.51
CA THR A 306 2.99 -6.94 -2.29
C THR A 306 3.93 -7.51 -1.24
N LEU A 307 5.24 -7.29 -1.38
CA LEU A 307 6.26 -7.80 -0.47
C LEU A 307 6.19 -7.14 0.91
N PHE A 308 5.87 -5.85 0.98
CA PHE A 308 5.57 -5.18 2.24
C PHE A 308 4.45 -5.90 3.02
N ASN A 309 3.37 -6.25 2.34
CA ASN A 309 2.23 -6.94 2.96
C ASN A 309 2.54 -8.39 3.37
N LEU A 310 3.29 -9.12 2.54
CA LEU A 310 3.63 -10.53 2.78
C LEU A 310 4.80 -10.70 3.75
N GLY A 311 5.69 -9.71 3.83
CA GLY A 311 6.87 -9.71 4.70
C GLY A 311 8.11 -10.42 4.11
N PHE A 312 9.24 -10.29 4.79
CA PHE A 312 10.55 -10.75 4.33
C PHE A 312 10.62 -12.26 3.98
N ALA A 313 9.90 -13.10 4.72
CA ALA A 313 9.89 -14.54 4.47
C ALA A 313 9.30 -14.92 3.10
N ALA A 314 8.42 -14.08 2.55
CA ALA A 314 7.83 -14.25 1.23
C ALA A 314 8.65 -13.57 0.12
N SER A 315 9.64 -12.75 0.48
CA SER A 315 10.50 -12.06 -0.48
C SER A 315 11.53 -13.02 -1.07
N LYS A 316 11.22 -13.53 -2.26
CA LYS A 316 12.05 -14.49 -3.00
C LYS A 316 12.37 -13.89 -4.36
N PRO A 317 13.56 -13.26 -4.55
CA PRO A 317 13.95 -12.68 -5.82
C PRO A 317 13.91 -13.69 -6.97
N GLY A 318 13.35 -13.29 -8.10
CA GLY A 318 13.20 -14.10 -9.29
C GLY A 318 12.79 -13.27 -10.50
N PRO A 319 12.79 -13.86 -11.71
CA PRO A 319 12.59 -13.12 -12.96
C PRO A 319 11.15 -12.63 -13.20
N ASP A 320 10.16 -13.28 -12.59
CA ASP A 320 8.74 -13.01 -12.83
C ASP A 320 7.96 -12.83 -11.49
N PRO A 321 8.19 -11.72 -10.76
CA PRO A 321 7.46 -11.45 -9.54
C PRO A 321 6.01 -11.11 -9.86
N GLN A 322 5.09 -11.63 -9.03
CA GLN A 322 3.66 -11.43 -9.19
C GLN A 322 3.11 -10.44 -8.17
N CYS A 323 2.27 -9.51 -8.64
CA CYS A 323 1.49 -8.63 -7.77
C CYS A 323 0.42 -9.43 -7.01
N GLY A 324 0.18 -9.10 -5.74
CA GLY A 324 -0.79 -9.82 -4.93
C GLY A 324 -0.88 -9.28 -3.51
N GLY A 325 -0.76 -10.17 -2.54
CA GLY A 325 -0.91 -9.85 -1.12
C GLY A 325 -2.29 -10.25 -0.58
N SER A 326 -2.64 -9.70 0.59
CA SER A 326 -3.92 -9.98 1.25
C SER A 326 -5.10 -9.52 0.41
N HIS A 327 -6.16 -10.34 0.34
CA HIS A 327 -7.40 -9.95 -0.28
C HIS A 327 -8.17 -8.94 0.58
N ILE A 328 -8.65 -7.88 -0.05
CA ILE A 328 -9.39 -6.78 0.57
C ILE A 328 -10.69 -6.61 -0.18
N LYS A 329 -11.82 -6.88 0.48
CA LYS A 329 -13.13 -6.63 -0.10
C LYS A 329 -13.53 -5.19 0.17
N VAL A 330 -13.75 -4.40 -0.90
CA VAL A 330 -14.32 -3.06 -0.83
C VAL A 330 -15.64 -3.10 -1.58
N HIS A 331 -16.76 -2.89 -0.88
CA HIS A 331 -18.11 -3.12 -1.39
C HIS A 331 -18.27 -4.56 -1.91
N ASP A 332 -18.55 -4.75 -3.18
CA ASP A 332 -18.73 -6.06 -3.80
C ASP A 332 -17.50 -6.55 -4.58
N GLU A 333 -16.49 -5.71 -4.69
CA GLU A 333 -15.24 -6.00 -5.39
C GLU A 333 -14.16 -6.54 -4.43
N VAL A 334 -13.32 -7.43 -4.94
CA VAL A 334 -12.18 -7.98 -4.20
C VAL A 334 -10.88 -7.57 -4.86
N TYR A 335 -10.06 -6.84 -4.14
CA TYR A 335 -8.74 -6.38 -4.55
C TYR A 335 -7.65 -7.14 -3.80
N THR A 336 -6.41 -7.12 -4.32
CA THR A 336 -5.25 -7.49 -3.51
C THR A 336 -4.60 -6.25 -2.92
N PHE A 337 -3.82 -6.42 -1.86
CA PHE A 337 -3.12 -5.32 -1.21
C PHE A 337 -2.21 -4.57 -2.19
N GLY A 338 -1.43 -5.32 -2.99
CA GLY A 338 -0.54 -4.74 -3.99
C GLY A 338 -1.26 -3.89 -5.02
N VAL A 339 -2.45 -4.34 -5.48
CA VAL A 339 -3.29 -3.59 -6.43
C VAL A 339 -3.79 -2.28 -5.83
N ILE A 340 -4.39 -2.30 -4.63
CA ILE A 340 -4.88 -1.06 -3.98
C ILE A 340 -3.76 -0.03 -3.83
N CYS A 341 -2.58 -0.45 -3.38
CA CYS A 341 -1.46 0.45 -3.21
C CYS A 341 -0.92 0.97 -4.55
N ASN A 342 -0.88 0.12 -5.58
CA ASN A 342 -0.47 0.48 -6.92
C ASN A 342 -1.45 1.45 -7.59
N ASP A 343 -2.75 1.22 -7.42
CA ASP A 343 -3.80 2.14 -7.84
C ASP A 343 -3.59 3.52 -7.24
N PHE A 344 -3.39 3.58 -5.92
CA PHE A 344 -3.07 4.85 -5.25
C PHE A 344 -1.82 5.49 -5.85
N TYR A 345 -0.75 4.72 -6.03
CA TYR A 345 0.52 5.23 -6.50
C TYR A 345 0.39 5.94 -7.85
N TYR A 346 -0.42 5.41 -8.76
CA TYR A 346 -0.62 5.97 -10.11
C TYR A 346 -1.93 6.75 -10.30
N SER A 347 -2.74 6.96 -9.27
CA SER A 347 -4.04 7.64 -9.38
C SER A 347 -3.96 9.15 -9.60
N GLY A 348 -2.82 9.78 -9.28
CA GLY A 348 -2.70 11.23 -9.16
C GLY A 348 -3.23 11.80 -7.84
N GLU A 349 -3.92 11.02 -7.02
CA GLU A 349 -4.39 11.46 -5.70
C GLU A 349 -3.21 11.83 -4.79
N LEU A 350 -3.34 12.94 -4.05
CA LEU A 350 -2.30 13.48 -3.16
C LEU A 350 -0.95 13.79 -3.84
N ALA A 351 -0.90 13.89 -5.17
CA ALA A 351 0.36 14.07 -5.89
C ALA A 351 0.98 15.45 -5.67
N GLU A 352 0.19 16.49 -5.35
CA GLU A 352 0.72 17.81 -4.98
C GLU A 352 1.55 17.74 -3.71
N GLN A 353 1.15 16.91 -2.74
CA GLN A 353 1.88 16.73 -1.49
C GLN A 353 2.92 15.62 -1.56
N PHE A 354 2.65 14.56 -2.29
CA PHE A 354 3.51 13.39 -2.45
C PHE A 354 3.66 13.07 -3.95
N PRO A 355 4.47 13.85 -4.70
CA PRO A 355 4.63 13.67 -6.14
C PRO A 355 5.32 12.35 -6.48
N LEU A 356 5.08 11.87 -7.71
CA LEU A 356 5.87 10.78 -8.28
C LEU A 356 7.28 11.27 -8.57
N LYS A 357 8.30 10.54 -8.11
CA LYS A 357 9.69 10.90 -8.28
C LYS A 357 10.37 10.06 -9.36
N ALA A 358 11.29 10.67 -10.14
CA ALA A 358 12.13 9.95 -11.09
C ALA A 358 13.02 8.93 -10.36
N LYS A 359 13.56 9.32 -9.19
CA LYS A 359 14.29 8.42 -8.29
C LYS A 359 13.40 8.02 -7.13
N ARG A 360 13.18 6.73 -6.95
CA ARG A 360 12.31 6.18 -5.88
C ARG A 360 13.05 5.88 -4.60
N PHE A 361 14.38 5.77 -4.67
CA PHE A 361 15.22 5.74 -3.49
C PHE A 361 16.60 6.34 -3.83
N ALA A 362 17.35 6.73 -2.80
CA ALA A 362 18.68 7.28 -2.96
C ALA A 362 19.61 6.23 -3.57
N ASP A 363 20.26 6.56 -4.67
CA ASP A 363 21.36 5.77 -5.18
C ASP A 363 22.51 5.86 -4.16
N GLU A 364 23.14 4.74 -3.87
CA GLU A 364 24.38 4.65 -3.09
C GLU A 364 25.53 5.42 -3.74
#